data_2eb9e186a27c378fe1fdf42e5cac6ff4
#
_entry.id   2eb9e186a27c378fe1fdf42e5cac6ff4
#
_cell.length_a   1.000
_cell.length_b   1.000
_cell.length_c   1.000
_cell.angle_alpha   90.00
_cell.angle_beta   90.00
_cell.angle_gamma   90.00
#
_symmetry.space_group_name_H-M   'P 1'
#
loop_
_entity.id
_entity.type
_entity.pdbx_description
1 polymer ?
#
loop_
_entity_poly.entity_id
_entity_poly.type
_entity_poly.pdbx_seq_one_letter_code
_entity_poly.pdbx_strand_id
1 'polypeptide(L)'
;NYFKEIDVEIPLYNKRYDSYHWNDDGAFYGINNLLNSIGVEENNLEDFTREKYPGAKDEDVYDLTTDLKPEDYTDKYKEGLMMADDFKEFLYYKQNNNGPKLLSFEGSYLLTNDRTEKFIANHFSETIVVHDYQNVFNINYYLNIFKPDIVLFEMADYTFQEYYFAKYYMETMQLQPVLNVDNIIQKGELQYSKEVNSEYVTYIIKNPDEAFDCKYLIADDDVYDLYKYDNENIALTILLENDFDINNVSVITKDKDNNVGYSYKLK
;
A
#
# COMPACT_ATOMS: atom_id res chain seq x y z
N ASN A 1 7.43 -13.15 -7.84
CA ASN A 1 6.16 -12.67 -7.25
C ASN A 1 5.35 -13.87 -6.83
N TYR A 2 4.95 -13.89 -5.58
CA TYR A 2 4.15 -14.96 -4.98
C TYR A 2 2.87 -14.35 -4.41
N PHE A 3 1.73 -14.82 -4.89
CA PHE A 3 0.42 -14.47 -4.33
C PHE A 3 -0.07 -15.65 -3.48
N LYS A 4 -0.58 -15.37 -2.29
CA LYS A 4 -1.19 -16.36 -1.42
C LYS A 4 -2.47 -15.78 -0.84
N GLU A 5 -3.55 -16.48 -1.06
CA GLU A 5 -4.82 -16.23 -0.40
C GLU A 5 -4.80 -16.92 0.97
N ILE A 6 -5.21 -16.20 2.00
CA ILE A 6 -5.28 -16.69 3.37
C ILE A 6 -6.67 -16.37 3.89
N ASP A 7 -7.42 -17.40 4.21
CA ASP A 7 -8.74 -17.27 4.83
C ASP A 7 -8.60 -17.45 6.35
N VAL A 8 -9.12 -16.50 7.11
CA VAL A 8 -9.09 -16.51 8.57
C VAL A 8 -10.50 -16.56 9.11
N GLU A 9 -10.88 -17.71 9.63
CA GLU A 9 -12.18 -17.92 10.27
C GLU A 9 -12.15 -17.47 11.74
N ILE A 10 -13.09 -16.59 12.13
CA ILE A 10 -13.17 -16.05 13.46
C ILE A 10 -14.28 -16.76 14.25
N PRO A 11 -13.95 -17.51 15.32
CA PRO A 11 -14.95 -18.12 16.18
C PRO A 11 -15.89 -17.08 16.78
N LEU A 12 -17.17 -17.44 16.99
CA LEU A 12 -18.20 -16.54 17.53
C LEU A 12 -17.84 -15.90 18.88
N TYR A 13 -17.19 -16.65 19.76
CA TYR A 13 -16.76 -16.17 21.08
C TYR A 13 -15.62 -15.13 21.03
N ASN A 14 -14.94 -15.02 19.88
CA ASN A 14 -13.88 -14.04 19.66
C ASN A 14 -14.40 -12.75 18.99
N LYS A 15 -15.71 -12.62 18.80
CA LYS A 15 -16.31 -11.41 18.25
C LYS A 15 -16.56 -10.38 19.33
N ARG A 16 -16.47 -9.10 18.94
CA ARG A 16 -16.82 -7.96 19.78
C ARG A 16 -18.34 -7.87 19.99
N TYR A 17 -18.76 -6.91 20.81
CA TYR A 17 -20.18 -6.61 21.05
C TYR A 17 -20.97 -6.22 19.81
N ASP A 18 -20.33 -5.55 18.86
CA ASP A 18 -20.95 -5.17 17.58
C ASP A 18 -21.23 -6.37 16.68
N SER A 19 -20.75 -7.56 17.07
CA SER A 19 -20.89 -8.84 16.38
C SER A 19 -20.27 -8.90 14.98
N TYR A 20 -19.58 -7.84 14.54
CA TYR A 20 -19.01 -7.74 13.21
C TYR A 20 -17.50 -7.85 13.20
N HIS A 21 -16.82 -7.41 14.25
CA HIS A 21 -15.36 -7.46 14.36
C HIS A 21 -14.91 -8.51 15.38
N TRP A 22 -13.69 -8.91 15.28
CA TRP A 22 -13.04 -9.75 16.30
C TRP A 22 -12.68 -8.92 17.54
N ASN A 23 -12.53 -9.60 18.67
CA ASN A 23 -11.88 -9.04 19.84
C ASN A 23 -10.37 -9.21 19.74
N ASP A 24 -9.61 -8.73 20.71
CA ASP A 24 -8.14 -8.81 20.68
C ASP A 24 -7.61 -10.25 20.67
N ASP A 25 -8.29 -11.20 21.34
CA ASP A 25 -7.92 -12.61 21.26
C ASP A 25 -8.11 -13.16 19.84
N GLY A 26 -9.24 -12.85 19.19
CA GLY A 26 -9.51 -13.25 17.81
C GLY A 26 -8.50 -12.65 16.86
N ALA A 27 -8.19 -11.36 17.00
CA ALA A 27 -7.18 -10.66 16.21
C ALA A 27 -5.78 -11.28 16.40
N PHE A 28 -5.37 -11.52 17.65
CA PHE A 28 -4.09 -12.15 17.97
C PHE A 28 -3.92 -13.51 17.29
N TYR A 29 -4.94 -14.38 17.38
CA TYR A 29 -4.90 -15.70 16.72
C TYR A 29 -4.94 -15.58 15.20
N GLY A 30 -5.78 -14.71 14.65
CA GLY A 30 -5.91 -14.52 13.21
C GLY A 30 -4.62 -14.00 12.60
N ILE A 31 -4.00 -13.01 13.24
CA ILE A 31 -2.74 -12.44 12.78
C ILE A 31 -1.59 -13.42 12.92
N ASN A 32 -1.52 -14.19 14.01
CA ASN A 32 -0.50 -15.22 14.13
C ASN A 32 -0.61 -16.29 13.04
N ASN A 33 -1.83 -16.71 12.69
CA ASN A 33 -2.03 -17.59 11.53
C ASN A 33 -1.57 -16.95 10.22
N LEU A 34 -1.82 -15.64 10.04
CA LEU A 34 -1.32 -14.89 8.88
C LEU A 34 0.21 -14.87 8.85
N LEU A 35 0.86 -14.46 9.95
CA LEU A 35 2.33 -14.39 10.07
C LEU A 35 2.98 -15.75 9.77
N ASN A 36 2.50 -16.81 10.41
CA ASN A 36 2.98 -18.17 10.16
C ASN A 36 2.82 -18.58 8.69
N SER A 37 1.69 -18.24 8.09
CA SER A 37 1.41 -18.54 6.68
C SER A 37 2.39 -17.90 5.70
N ILE A 38 2.95 -16.74 6.04
CA ILE A 38 3.95 -16.04 5.23
C ILE A 38 5.39 -16.30 5.69
N GLY A 39 5.58 -17.18 6.67
CA GLY A 39 6.89 -17.56 7.18
C GLY A 39 7.53 -16.52 8.11
N VAL A 40 6.74 -15.66 8.71
CA VAL A 40 7.14 -14.69 9.74
C VAL A 40 6.85 -15.29 11.11
N GLU A 41 7.66 -14.96 12.11
CA GLU A 41 7.50 -15.41 13.49
C GLU A 41 6.15 -14.94 14.06
N GLU A 42 5.50 -15.80 14.85
CA GLU A 42 4.25 -15.47 15.52
C GLU A 42 4.50 -14.54 16.72
N ASN A 43 3.47 -13.75 17.07
CA ASN A 43 3.49 -12.99 18.32
C ASN A 43 3.49 -13.91 19.52
N ASN A 44 4.25 -13.51 20.55
CA ASN A 44 4.15 -14.11 21.87
C ASN A 44 3.22 -13.27 22.76
N LEU A 45 2.24 -13.91 23.38
CA LEU A 45 1.30 -13.22 24.25
C LEU A 45 1.98 -12.52 25.44
N GLU A 46 3.13 -12.99 25.88
CA GLU A 46 3.93 -12.39 26.95
C GLU A 46 4.51 -11.01 26.59
N ASP A 47 4.58 -10.68 25.30
CA ASP A 47 5.04 -9.38 24.83
C ASP A 47 3.97 -8.28 24.88
N PHE A 48 2.75 -8.64 25.30
CA PHE A 48 1.62 -7.73 25.38
C PHE A 48 1.10 -7.58 26.80
N THR A 49 0.69 -6.36 27.15
CA THR A 49 -0.01 -6.08 28.39
C THR A 49 -1.50 -6.20 28.17
N ARG A 50 -2.17 -6.91 29.08
CA ARG A 50 -3.62 -7.07 29.08
C ARG A 50 -4.26 -5.95 29.90
N GLU A 51 -5.05 -5.11 29.26
CA GLU A 51 -5.77 -4.01 29.90
C GLU A 51 -7.28 -4.21 29.78
N LYS A 52 -8.02 -3.88 30.83
CA LYS A 52 -9.49 -3.99 30.81
C LYS A 52 -10.06 -3.00 29.77
N TYR A 53 -10.94 -3.47 28.91
CA TYR A 53 -11.61 -2.61 27.95
C TYR A 53 -12.46 -1.55 28.65
N PRO A 54 -12.29 -0.25 28.36
CA PRO A 54 -13.04 0.82 29.00
C PRO A 54 -14.56 0.66 28.80
N GLY A 55 -15.30 0.62 29.91
CA GLY A 55 -16.75 0.49 29.88
C GLY A 55 -17.28 -0.93 29.71
N ALA A 56 -16.44 -1.95 29.61
CA ALA A 56 -16.88 -3.33 29.61
C ALA A 56 -17.51 -3.70 30.97
N LYS A 57 -18.66 -4.37 30.90
CA LYS A 57 -19.33 -4.91 32.10
C LYS A 57 -18.66 -6.20 32.56
N ASP A 58 -18.19 -6.99 31.64
CA ASP A 58 -17.53 -8.27 31.88
C ASP A 58 -16.03 -8.08 32.07
N GLU A 59 -15.44 -8.83 33.01
CA GLU A 59 -14.02 -8.77 33.30
C GLU A 59 -13.17 -9.45 32.21
N ASP A 60 -13.81 -10.26 31.37
CA ASP A 60 -13.17 -11.01 30.29
C ASP A 60 -12.94 -10.18 29.02
N VAL A 61 -13.42 -8.93 28.96
CA VAL A 61 -13.21 -8.05 27.81
C VAL A 61 -12.03 -7.13 28.10
N TYR A 62 -10.98 -7.33 27.37
CA TYR A 62 -9.72 -6.60 27.52
C TYR A 62 -9.09 -6.28 26.16
N ASP A 63 -8.17 -5.34 26.21
CA ASP A 63 -7.27 -5.00 25.10
C ASP A 63 -5.89 -5.58 25.36
N LEU A 64 -5.21 -6.03 24.31
CA LEU A 64 -3.80 -6.35 24.33
C LEU A 64 -3.01 -5.12 23.85
N THR A 65 -2.12 -4.61 24.69
CA THR A 65 -1.34 -3.40 24.40
C THR A 65 0.14 -3.69 24.35
N THR A 66 0.86 -2.89 23.58
CA THR A 66 2.31 -2.91 23.44
C THR A 66 2.85 -1.49 23.42
N ASP A 67 4.15 -1.33 23.66
CA ASP A 67 4.83 -0.02 23.57
C ASP A 67 5.01 0.47 22.12
N LEU A 68 4.74 -0.38 21.13
CA LEU A 68 4.84 0.00 19.72
C LEU A 68 3.78 1.07 19.38
N LYS A 69 4.25 2.19 18.82
CA LYS A 69 3.41 3.31 18.39
C LYS A 69 3.78 3.75 17.00
N PRO A 70 2.81 4.33 16.26
CA PRO A 70 3.12 4.95 14.98
C PRO A 70 4.14 6.07 15.15
N GLU A 71 5.03 6.21 14.17
CA GLU A 71 6.00 7.29 14.07
C GLU A 71 5.56 8.34 13.03
N ASP A 72 6.09 9.54 13.14
CA ASP A 72 5.97 10.53 12.08
C ASP A 72 6.85 10.10 10.87
N TYR A 73 6.24 10.03 9.71
CA TYR A 73 6.87 9.59 8.46
C TYR A 73 7.35 10.74 7.56
N THR A 74 6.95 11.98 7.86
CA THR A 74 7.18 13.14 6.97
C THR A 74 8.64 13.43 6.73
N ASP A 75 9.49 13.26 7.73
CA ASP A 75 10.93 13.49 7.60
C ASP A 75 11.60 12.48 6.67
N LYS A 76 11.12 11.24 6.62
CA LYS A 76 11.70 10.18 5.81
C LYS A 76 11.19 10.20 4.37
N TYR A 77 9.94 10.52 4.18
CA TYR A 77 9.26 10.52 2.89
C TYR A 77 8.87 11.94 2.50
N LYS A 78 9.87 12.80 2.23
CA LYS A 78 9.71 14.24 1.93
C LYS A 78 8.77 14.56 0.77
N GLU A 79 8.56 13.63 -0.12
CA GLU A 79 7.61 13.77 -1.24
C GLU A 79 6.19 13.39 -0.87
N GLY A 80 5.96 13.17 0.41
CA GLY A 80 4.66 12.94 0.98
C GLY A 80 4.08 11.57 0.60
N LEU A 81 3.92 10.70 1.59
CA LEU A 81 2.94 9.66 1.47
C LEU A 81 1.59 10.37 1.51
N MET A 82 0.87 10.28 0.41
CA MET A 82 -0.41 10.94 0.27
C MET A 82 -1.54 9.94 0.46
N MET A 83 -2.65 10.39 0.98
CA MET A 83 -3.90 9.65 1.02
C MET A 83 -4.94 10.36 0.19
N ALA A 84 -5.81 9.62 -0.46
CA ALA A 84 -6.99 10.20 -1.07
C ALA A 84 -7.87 10.82 0.03
N ASP A 85 -8.44 11.99 -0.23
CA ASP A 85 -9.11 12.84 0.77
C ASP A 85 -10.23 12.16 1.57
N ASP A 86 -10.85 11.14 1.02
CA ASP A 86 -11.98 10.43 1.64
C ASP A 86 -11.58 9.20 2.48
N PHE A 87 -10.29 8.82 2.50
CA PHE A 87 -9.78 7.62 3.17
C PHE A 87 -8.53 7.97 3.99
N LYS A 88 -8.72 8.22 5.29
CA LYS A 88 -7.87 9.11 6.09
C LYS A 88 -6.97 8.47 7.11
N GLU A 89 -6.82 7.16 7.13
CA GLU A 89 -5.92 6.57 8.12
C GLU A 89 -4.68 6.00 7.45
N PHE A 90 -3.57 6.60 7.82
CA PHE A 90 -2.25 6.20 7.40
C PHE A 90 -1.37 6.08 8.64
N LEU A 91 -0.82 4.90 8.88
CA LEU A 91 0.06 4.64 10.01
C LEU A 91 1.42 4.16 9.52
N TYR A 92 2.47 4.66 10.13
CA TYR A 92 3.84 4.23 9.88
C TYR A 92 4.47 3.73 11.18
N TYR A 93 4.93 2.50 11.14
CA TYR A 93 5.67 1.88 12.24
C TYR A 93 7.10 1.58 11.82
N LYS A 94 8.01 1.75 12.76
CA LYS A 94 9.42 1.42 12.58
C LYS A 94 9.94 0.64 13.78
N GLN A 95 10.66 -0.42 13.49
CA GLN A 95 11.30 -1.27 14.48
C GLN A 95 12.81 -1.33 14.25
N ASN A 96 13.56 -1.45 15.34
CA ASN A 96 15.02 -1.64 15.28
C ASN A 96 15.36 -3.12 15.06
N ASN A 97 14.81 -3.73 14.02
CA ASN A 97 15.12 -5.09 13.60
C ASN A 97 15.52 -5.13 12.12
N ASN A 98 16.01 -6.26 11.66
CA ASN A 98 16.39 -6.51 10.28
C ASN A 98 15.27 -7.27 9.52
N GLY A 99 14.04 -7.20 9.99
CA GLY A 99 12.89 -7.81 9.35
C GLY A 99 12.57 -7.21 7.98
N PRO A 100 11.70 -7.85 7.22
CA PRO A 100 11.22 -7.31 5.96
C PRO A 100 10.39 -6.04 6.17
N LYS A 101 10.12 -5.31 5.09
CA LYS A 101 9.23 -4.15 5.06
C LYS A 101 7.83 -4.57 4.62
N LEU A 102 6.80 -4.12 5.31
CA LEU A 102 5.41 -4.42 5.03
C LEU A 102 4.64 -3.18 4.54
N LEU A 103 3.95 -3.31 3.42
CA LEU A 103 2.88 -2.41 3.01
C LEU A 103 1.55 -3.15 3.20
N SER A 104 0.64 -2.59 3.99
CA SER A 104 -0.64 -3.20 4.30
C SER A 104 -1.79 -2.26 3.91
N PHE A 105 -2.68 -2.75 3.05
CA PHE A 105 -3.97 -2.13 2.78
C PHE A 105 -5.01 -2.83 3.63
N GLU A 106 -5.61 -2.12 4.56
CA GLU A 106 -6.42 -2.72 5.61
C GLU A 106 -7.84 -2.17 5.64
N GLY A 107 -8.78 -3.06 5.79
CA GLY A 107 -10.14 -2.76 6.17
C GLY A 107 -10.31 -2.72 7.68
N SER A 108 -11.55 -2.61 8.13
CA SER A 108 -11.87 -2.42 9.55
C SER A 108 -11.59 -3.63 10.45
N TYR A 109 -11.22 -4.77 9.90
CA TYR A 109 -10.86 -5.95 10.71
C TYR A 109 -9.44 -5.84 11.26
N LEU A 110 -8.49 -5.36 10.48
CA LEU A 110 -7.11 -5.15 10.93
C LEU A 110 -6.92 -3.77 11.55
N LEU A 111 -7.51 -2.73 10.97
CA LEU A 111 -7.44 -1.38 11.48
C LEU A 111 -8.61 -1.08 12.43
N THR A 112 -8.62 -1.68 13.60
CA THR A 112 -9.65 -1.43 14.59
C THR A 112 -9.09 -0.65 15.77
N ASN A 113 -9.29 0.68 15.77
CA ASN A 113 -8.93 1.59 16.88
C ASN A 113 -7.45 1.52 17.27
N ASP A 114 -6.52 1.55 16.33
CA ASP A 114 -5.08 1.55 16.55
C ASP A 114 -4.55 0.35 17.34
N ARG A 115 -5.16 -0.81 17.24
CA ARG A 115 -4.82 -1.94 18.11
C ARG A 115 -4.30 -3.17 17.38
N THR A 116 -5.01 -3.60 16.37
CA THR A 116 -4.71 -4.89 15.73
C THR A 116 -3.54 -4.82 14.77
N GLU A 117 -3.31 -3.68 14.13
CA GLU A 117 -2.16 -3.44 13.27
C GLU A 117 -0.81 -3.57 14.00
N LYS A 118 -0.78 -3.37 15.32
CA LYS A 118 0.43 -3.58 16.16
C LYS A 118 0.88 -5.03 16.16
N PHE A 119 -0.05 -5.97 16.14
CA PHE A 119 0.27 -7.40 16.09
C PHE A 119 1.00 -7.79 14.81
N ILE A 120 0.74 -7.07 13.72
CA ILE A 120 1.46 -7.25 12.46
C ILE A 120 2.75 -6.46 12.49
N ALA A 121 2.69 -5.15 12.77
CA ALA A 121 3.81 -4.23 12.67
C ALA A 121 5.01 -4.63 13.54
N ASN A 122 4.78 -5.37 14.62
CA ASN A 122 5.82 -5.81 15.55
C ASN A 122 6.91 -6.71 14.90
N HIS A 123 6.62 -7.34 13.78
CA HIS A 123 7.50 -8.29 13.11
C HIS A 123 8.28 -7.73 11.92
N PHE A 124 8.03 -6.47 11.56
CA PHE A 124 8.62 -5.84 10.38
C PHE A 124 9.57 -4.72 10.76
N SER A 125 10.61 -4.50 9.96
CA SER A 125 11.52 -3.39 10.18
C SER A 125 10.83 -2.04 9.95
N GLU A 126 9.97 -1.99 8.96
CA GLU A 126 9.10 -0.85 8.66
C GLU A 126 7.74 -1.37 8.17
N THR A 127 6.66 -0.75 8.65
CA THR A 127 5.30 -1.06 8.21
C THR A 127 4.58 0.23 7.84
N ILE A 128 3.98 0.23 6.66
CA ILE A 128 2.99 1.24 6.27
C ILE A 128 1.62 0.56 6.23
N VAL A 129 0.69 1.13 6.97
CA VAL A 129 -0.72 0.74 6.96
C VAL A 129 -1.52 1.84 6.27
N VAL A 130 -2.32 1.47 5.30
CA VAL A 130 -3.19 2.36 4.54
C VAL A 130 -4.63 1.90 4.69
N HIS A 131 -5.44 2.68 5.31
CA HIS A 131 -6.90 2.51 5.35
C HIS A 131 -7.55 3.50 4.35
N ASP A 132 -8.50 3.11 3.57
CA ASP A 132 -9.19 1.86 3.43
C ASP A 132 -8.55 0.99 2.33
N TYR A 133 -8.95 -0.29 2.25
CA TYR A 133 -8.44 -1.24 1.27
C TYR A 133 -8.61 -0.79 -0.20
N GLN A 134 -9.54 0.11 -0.54
CA GLN A 134 -9.65 0.69 -1.87
C GLN A 134 -8.40 1.47 -2.31
N ASN A 135 -7.58 1.92 -1.37
CA ASN A 135 -6.29 2.54 -1.69
C ASN A 135 -5.33 1.60 -2.44
N VAL A 136 -5.67 0.32 -2.60
CA VAL A 136 -4.94 -0.60 -3.47
C VAL A 136 -4.90 -0.11 -4.93
N PHE A 137 -5.82 0.73 -5.36
CA PHE A 137 -5.74 1.40 -6.66
C PHE A 137 -4.49 2.26 -6.82
N ASN A 138 -3.90 2.71 -5.70
CA ASN A 138 -2.67 3.49 -5.65
C ASN A 138 -1.44 2.63 -5.34
N ILE A 139 -1.51 1.31 -5.47
CA ILE A 139 -0.42 0.39 -5.09
C ILE A 139 0.91 0.77 -5.72
N ASN A 140 0.92 1.19 -6.98
CA ASN A 140 2.15 1.54 -7.69
C ASN A 140 2.84 2.75 -7.04
N TYR A 141 2.07 3.74 -6.59
CA TYR A 141 2.58 4.88 -5.84
C TYR A 141 3.34 4.43 -4.59
N TYR A 142 2.71 3.59 -3.77
CA TYR A 142 3.33 3.10 -2.53
C TYR A 142 4.53 2.17 -2.80
N LEU A 143 4.46 1.32 -3.82
CA LEU A 143 5.58 0.46 -4.23
C LEU A 143 6.80 1.27 -4.64
N ASN A 144 6.62 2.36 -5.37
CA ASN A 144 7.71 3.22 -5.82
C ASN A 144 8.37 3.97 -4.66
N ILE A 145 7.58 4.48 -3.72
CA ILE A 145 8.09 5.26 -2.59
C ILE A 145 8.67 4.38 -1.49
N PHE A 146 7.93 3.35 -1.09
CA PHE A 146 8.26 2.58 0.11
C PHE A 146 9.12 1.34 -0.17
N LYS A 147 8.94 0.70 -1.34
CA LYS A 147 9.62 -0.55 -1.73
C LYS A 147 9.47 -1.64 -0.69
N PRO A 148 8.27 -2.10 -0.41
CA PRO A 148 8.03 -3.18 0.54
C PRO A 148 8.58 -4.50 0.02
N ASP A 149 8.97 -5.37 0.96
CA ASP A 149 9.27 -6.77 0.65
C ASP A 149 7.99 -7.60 0.57
N ILE A 150 6.98 -7.21 1.35
CA ILE A 150 5.68 -7.88 1.44
C ILE A 150 4.57 -6.84 1.28
N VAL A 151 3.55 -7.19 0.49
CA VAL A 151 2.29 -6.45 0.42
C VAL A 151 1.19 -7.33 0.98
N LEU A 152 0.48 -6.82 1.97
CA LEU A 152 -0.73 -7.39 2.50
C LEU A 152 -1.94 -6.61 2.00
N PHE A 153 -2.95 -7.32 1.60
CA PHE A 153 -4.25 -6.76 1.25
C PHE A 153 -5.32 -7.49 2.04
N GLU A 154 -5.91 -6.81 3.02
CA GLU A 154 -6.97 -7.34 3.85
C GLU A 154 -8.31 -6.75 3.45
N MET A 155 -9.29 -7.62 3.27
CA MET A 155 -10.66 -7.23 3.00
C MET A 155 -11.64 -8.30 3.50
N ALA A 156 -12.83 -7.88 3.89
CA ALA A 156 -13.89 -8.80 4.20
C ALA A 156 -14.45 -9.43 2.90
N ASP A 157 -14.89 -10.70 2.98
CA ASP A 157 -15.38 -11.46 1.83
C ASP A 157 -16.56 -10.79 1.10
N TYR A 158 -17.44 -10.10 1.83
CA TYR A 158 -18.58 -9.39 1.24
C TYR A 158 -18.17 -8.17 0.41
N THR A 159 -16.93 -7.68 0.55
CA THR A 159 -16.41 -6.51 -0.18
C THR A 159 -15.91 -6.86 -1.59
N PHE A 160 -15.84 -8.13 -1.97
CA PHE A 160 -15.51 -8.58 -3.34
C PHE A 160 -16.55 -8.17 -4.41
N GLN A 161 -17.48 -7.30 -4.08
CA GLN A 161 -18.48 -6.83 -5.00
C GLN A 161 -17.98 -5.61 -5.76
N GLU A 162 -18.36 -5.49 -7.02
CA GLU A 162 -18.03 -4.32 -7.88
C GLU A 162 -18.34 -2.98 -7.20
N TYR A 163 -19.33 -2.93 -6.33
CA TYR A 163 -19.69 -1.74 -5.58
C TYR A 163 -18.54 -1.16 -4.76
N TYR A 164 -17.70 -2.00 -4.16
CA TYR A 164 -16.57 -1.55 -3.32
C TYR A 164 -15.33 -1.17 -4.12
N PHE A 165 -15.18 -1.71 -5.33
CA PHE A 165 -14.07 -1.44 -6.24
C PHE A 165 -14.56 -0.86 -7.56
N ALA A 166 -15.58 -0.01 -7.47
CA ALA A 166 -16.15 0.62 -8.66
C ALA A 166 -15.14 1.51 -9.36
N LYS A 167 -15.28 1.64 -10.68
CA LYS A 167 -14.50 2.54 -11.53
C LYS A 167 -14.40 3.96 -10.94
N TYR A 168 -15.48 4.46 -10.34
CA TYR A 168 -15.50 5.75 -9.66
C TYR A 168 -14.39 5.91 -8.61
N TYR A 169 -14.15 4.90 -7.78
CA TYR A 169 -13.07 4.97 -6.78
C TYR A 169 -11.69 4.99 -7.44
N MET A 170 -11.49 4.22 -8.49
CA MET A 170 -10.24 4.23 -9.23
C MET A 170 -9.93 5.61 -9.82
N GLU A 171 -10.96 6.34 -10.28
CA GLU A 171 -10.83 7.68 -10.84
C GLU A 171 -10.60 8.75 -9.77
N THR A 172 -11.37 8.70 -8.69
CA THR A 172 -11.39 9.75 -7.66
C THR A 172 -10.31 9.61 -6.59
N MET A 173 -9.79 8.38 -6.39
CA MET A 173 -8.77 8.08 -5.39
C MET A 173 -7.36 8.07 -5.95
N GLN A 174 -7.17 8.33 -7.24
CA GLN A 174 -5.84 8.31 -7.83
C GLN A 174 -4.97 9.41 -7.23
N LEU A 175 -3.90 8.98 -6.56
CA LEU A 175 -2.89 9.88 -6.06
C LEU A 175 -2.02 10.38 -7.20
N GLN A 176 -1.81 11.68 -7.22
CA GLN A 176 -0.87 12.33 -8.15
C GLN A 176 0.47 12.51 -7.43
N PRO A 177 1.53 11.83 -7.85
CA PRO A 177 2.85 12.02 -7.25
C PRO A 177 3.31 13.47 -7.39
N VAL A 178 3.84 14.02 -6.31
CA VAL A 178 4.48 15.34 -6.37
C VAL A 178 5.89 15.16 -6.94
N LEU A 179 6.10 15.61 -8.17
CA LEU A 179 7.42 15.65 -8.78
C LEU A 179 8.19 16.87 -8.26
N ASN A 180 8.98 16.65 -7.21
CA ASN A 180 9.91 17.64 -6.73
C ASN A 180 11.29 17.37 -7.35
N VAL A 181 11.54 17.87 -8.55
CA VAL A 181 12.79 17.69 -9.27
C VAL A 181 13.35 19.07 -9.64
N ASP A 182 14.40 19.48 -8.97
CA ASP A 182 15.05 20.78 -9.21
C ASP A 182 15.67 20.88 -10.61
N ASN A 183 16.17 19.75 -11.15
CA ASN A 183 16.81 19.71 -12.46
C ASN A 183 16.38 18.47 -13.24
N ILE A 184 15.82 18.68 -14.42
CA ILE A 184 15.47 17.61 -15.36
C ILE A 184 16.45 17.62 -16.54
N ILE A 185 17.16 16.51 -16.74
CA ILE A 185 18.11 16.33 -17.84
C ILE A 185 17.46 15.49 -18.93
N GLN A 186 17.33 16.04 -20.14
CA GLN A 186 16.83 15.29 -21.30
C GLN A 186 17.84 14.22 -21.71
N LYS A 187 17.40 12.96 -21.87
CA LYS A 187 18.25 11.81 -22.18
C LYS A 187 18.03 11.20 -23.55
N GLY A 188 16.82 11.21 -24.07
CA GLY A 188 16.53 10.60 -25.36
C GLY A 188 15.10 10.09 -25.48
N GLU A 189 14.94 8.96 -26.18
CA GLU A 189 13.64 8.36 -26.47
C GLU A 189 13.58 6.92 -25.97
N LEU A 190 12.40 6.50 -25.50
CA LEU A 190 12.11 5.14 -25.09
C LEU A 190 11.12 4.50 -26.04
N GLN A 191 11.34 3.24 -26.35
CA GLN A 191 10.39 2.41 -27.09
C GLN A 191 9.20 2.07 -26.18
N TYR A 192 8.01 2.08 -26.76
CA TYR A 192 6.81 1.64 -26.08
C TYR A 192 5.90 0.81 -26.99
N SER A 193 5.02 0.05 -26.39
CA SER A 193 3.87 -0.58 -27.03
C SER A 193 2.58 -0.27 -26.26
N LYS A 194 1.45 -0.43 -26.92
CA LYS A 194 0.13 -0.12 -26.35
C LYS A 194 -0.77 -1.34 -26.48
N GLU A 195 -1.31 -1.79 -25.37
CA GLU A 195 -2.34 -2.82 -25.32
C GLU A 195 -3.66 -2.19 -24.95
N VAL A 196 -4.72 -2.48 -25.69
CA VAL A 196 -6.05 -1.88 -25.49
C VAL A 196 -7.07 -2.99 -25.35
N ASN A 197 -7.92 -2.90 -24.32
CA ASN A 197 -9.12 -3.71 -24.18
C ASN A 197 -10.37 -2.81 -24.16
N SER A 198 -11.53 -3.36 -23.75
CA SER A 198 -12.79 -2.60 -23.76
C SER A 198 -12.85 -1.45 -22.74
N GLU A 199 -12.01 -1.46 -21.71
CA GLU A 199 -12.11 -0.55 -20.59
C GLU A 199 -10.79 0.17 -20.28
N TYR A 200 -9.66 -0.47 -20.59
CA TYR A 200 -8.33 0.01 -20.21
C TYR A 200 -7.38 0.07 -21.40
N VAL A 201 -6.42 0.96 -21.27
CA VAL A 201 -5.23 0.99 -22.10
C VAL A 201 -3.99 0.82 -21.20
N THR A 202 -3.07 -0.06 -21.63
CA THR A 202 -1.79 -0.29 -20.96
C THR A 202 -0.66 0.16 -21.87
N TYR A 203 0.13 1.10 -21.42
CA TYR A 203 1.37 1.53 -22.03
C TYR A 203 2.52 0.70 -21.43
N ILE A 204 3.20 -0.08 -22.25
CA ILE A 204 4.37 -0.90 -21.89
C ILE A 204 5.60 -0.20 -22.45
N ILE A 205 6.48 0.27 -21.58
CA ILE A 205 7.59 1.16 -21.91
C ILE A 205 8.89 0.46 -21.54
N LYS A 206 9.89 0.52 -22.45
CA LYS A 206 11.22 -0.01 -22.15
C LYS A 206 11.80 0.71 -20.94
N ASN A 207 12.21 -0.07 -19.93
CA ASN A 207 12.78 0.48 -18.69
C ASN A 207 14.12 1.17 -18.99
N PRO A 208 14.24 2.48 -18.78
CA PRO A 208 15.44 3.22 -19.18
C PRO A 208 16.65 2.96 -18.30
N ASP A 209 16.41 2.72 -17.01
CA ASP A 209 17.48 2.51 -16.04
C ASP A 209 16.92 1.80 -14.80
N GLU A 210 17.47 0.64 -14.47
CA GLU A 210 17.07 -0.12 -13.28
C GLU A 210 17.58 0.52 -11.98
N ALA A 211 18.58 1.40 -12.04
CA ALA A 211 19.18 2.03 -10.88
C ALA A 211 18.30 3.11 -10.25
N PHE A 212 17.32 3.65 -10.99
CA PHE A 212 16.43 4.67 -10.47
C PHE A 212 15.22 4.07 -9.77
N ASP A 213 14.96 4.59 -8.59
CA ASP A 213 13.93 4.10 -7.70
C ASP A 213 12.53 4.54 -8.12
N CYS A 214 12.38 5.78 -8.55
CA CYS A 214 11.11 6.38 -8.90
C CYS A 214 11.00 6.58 -10.40
N LYS A 215 9.89 6.15 -10.99
CA LYS A 215 9.61 6.25 -12.42
C LYS A 215 8.19 6.74 -12.63
N TYR A 216 8.07 7.83 -13.33
CA TYR A 216 6.80 8.52 -13.56
C TYR A 216 6.58 8.74 -15.05
N LEU A 217 5.32 8.74 -15.45
CA LEU A 217 4.90 9.24 -16.75
C LEU A 217 4.20 10.56 -16.54
N ILE A 218 4.56 11.58 -17.31
CA ILE A 218 3.86 12.86 -17.35
C ILE A 218 3.14 12.95 -18.68
N ALA A 219 1.83 13.20 -18.61
CA ALA A 219 0.99 13.48 -19.74
C ALA A 219 0.26 14.81 -19.48
N ASP A 220 0.54 15.83 -20.29
CA ASP A 220 0.10 17.20 -20.06
C ASP A 220 0.50 17.67 -18.63
N ASP A 221 -0.46 17.90 -17.74
CA ASP A 221 -0.22 18.31 -16.35
C ASP A 221 -0.33 17.15 -15.34
N ASP A 222 -0.71 15.96 -15.80
CA ASP A 222 -0.92 14.79 -14.95
C ASP A 222 0.35 13.94 -14.78
N VAL A 223 0.58 13.45 -13.58
CA VAL A 223 1.71 12.62 -13.22
C VAL A 223 1.22 11.24 -12.79
N TYR A 224 1.75 10.21 -13.40
CA TYR A 224 1.37 8.82 -13.15
C TYR A 224 2.57 8.01 -12.68
N ASP A 225 2.39 7.16 -11.66
CA ASP A 225 3.38 6.17 -11.28
C ASP A 225 3.48 5.05 -12.32
N LEU A 226 4.71 4.70 -12.66
CA LEU A 226 4.99 3.56 -13.52
C LEU A 226 5.34 2.34 -12.66
N TYR A 227 4.68 1.22 -12.93
CA TYR A 227 4.95 -0.04 -12.25
C TYR A 227 5.86 -0.96 -13.06
N LYS A 228 6.55 -1.88 -12.38
CA LYS A 228 7.35 -2.91 -13.03
C LYS A 228 6.43 -3.92 -13.73
N TYR A 229 6.46 -3.94 -15.06
CA TYR A 229 5.68 -4.88 -15.84
C TYR A 229 6.38 -6.25 -15.94
N ASP A 230 7.66 -6.22 -16.31
CA ASP A 230 8.54 -7.40 -16.36
C ASP A 230 9.99 -6.99 -16.05
N ASN A 231 10.95 -7.85 -16.37
CA ASN A 231 12.36 -7.55 -16.11
C ASN A 231 12.95 -6.44 -17.00
N GLU A 232 12.32 -6.13 -18.12
CA GLU A 232 12.83 -5.17 -19.11
C GLU A 232 11.92 -3.95 -19.29
N ASN A 233 10.68 -4.02 -18.81
CA ASN A 233 9.66 -3.03 -19.06
C ASN A 233 9.00 -2.52 -17.78
N ILE A 234 8.57 -1.27 -17.86
CA ILE A 234 7.68 -0.61 -16.93
C ILE A 234 6.36 -0.31 -17.64
N ALA A 235 5.27 -0.12 -16.92
CA ALA A 235 3.98 0.13 -17.54
C ALA A 235 3.11 1.12 -16.77
N LEU A 236 2.13 1.65 -17.48
CA LEU A 236 1.00 2.40 -16.95
C LEU A 236 -0.28 1.79 -17.52
N THR A 237 -1.26 1.50 -16.66
CA THR A 237 -2.62 1.15 -17.07
C THR A 237 -3.58 2.24 -16.62
N ILE A 238 -4.34 2.79 -17.55
CA ILE A 238 -5.37 3.81 -17.30
C ILE A 238 -6.69 3.41 -17.96
N LEU A 239 -7.76 4.08 -17.58
CA LEU A 239 -9.05 3.92 -18.25
C LEU A 239 -8.95 4.40 -19.70
N LEU A 240 -9.59 3.68 -20.61
CA LEU A 240 -9.53 3.98 -22.04
C LEU A 240 -10.06 5.38 -22.36
N GLU A 241 -11.04 5.87 -21.61
CA GLU A 241 -11.59 7.23 -21.80
C GLU A 241 -10.62 8.34 -21.36
N ASN A 242 -9.62 8.01 -20.52
CA ASN A 242 -8.57 8.93 -20.07
C ASN A 242 -7.28 8.79 -20.91
N ASP A 243 -7.38 8.16 -22.09
CA ASP A 243 -6.24 7.99 -22.99
C ASP A 243 -5.71 9.33 -23.50
N PHE A 244 -4.41 9.48 -23.55
CA PHE A 244 -3.71 10.72 -23.86
C PHE A 244 -2.97 10.71 -25.20
N ASP A 245 -2.66 11.89 -25.73
CA ASP A 245 -1.80 12.02 -26.90
C ASP A 245 -0.33 11.76 -26.55
N ILE A 246 0.22 10.68 -27.10
CA ILE A 246 1.58 10.24 -26.83
C ILE A 246 2.65 11.29 -27.16
N ASN A 247 2.36 12.24 -28.03
CA ASN A 247 3.30 13.29 -28.40
C ASN A 247 3.58 14.29 -27.28
N ASN A 248 2.67 14.34 -26.29
CA ASN A 248 2.78 15.22 -25.13
C ASN A 248 3.26 14.47 -23.87
N VAL A 249 3.78 13.25 -24.05
CA VAL A 249 4.15 12.40 -22.96
C VAL A 249 5.65 12.32 -22.75
N SER A 250 6.07 12.35 -21.49
CA SER A 250 7.44 12.08 -21.10
C SER A 250 7.53 11.11 -19.94
N VAL A 251 8.61 10.32 -19.89
CA VAL A 251 8.93 9.48 -18.73
C VAL A 251 10.02 10.16 -17.94
N ILE A 252 9.81 10.29 -16.64
CA ILE A 252 10.82 10.82 -15.71
C ILE A 252 11.27 9.71 -14.80
N THR A 253 12.59 9.58 -14.64
CA THR A 253 13.21 8.68 -13.67
C THR A 253 14.04 9.49 -12.69
N LYS A 254 13.97 9.18 -11.42
CA LYS A 254 14.77 9.82 -10.39
C LYS A 254 15.10 8.88 -9.25
N ASP A 255 16.19 9.17 -8.55
CA ASP A 255 16.49 8.59 -7.25
C ASP A 255 15.59 9.26 -6.19
N LYS A 256 15.15 8.50 -5.21
CA LYS A 256 14.37 8.98 -4.08
C LYS A 256 15.04 10.13 -3.31
N ASP A 257 16.37 10.04 -3.14
CA ASP A 257 17.16 11.01 -2.40
C ASP A 257 17.87 12.05 -3.30
N ASN A 258 17.64 11.97 -4.61
CA ASN A 258 18.32 12.81 -5.59
C ASN A 258 17.34 13.75 -6.29
N ASN A 259 17.61 15.03 -6.23
CA ASN A 259 16.82 16.07 -6.89
C ASN A 259 17.09 16.19 -8.40
N VAL A 260 17.89 15.29 -8.97
CA VAL A 260 18.14 15.23 -10.41
C VAL A 260 17.27 14.18 -11.05
N GLY A 261 16.41 14.57 -11.96
CA GLY A 261 15.60 13.69 -12.79
C GLY A 261 16.15 13.55 -14.20
N TYR A 262 15.88 12.42 -14.84
CA TYR A 262 16.14 12.19 -16.25
C TYR A 262 14.81 12.07 -16.99
N SER A 263 14.66 12.82 -18.09
CA SER A 263 13.46 12.81 -18.90
C SER A 263 13.71 12.15 -20.26
N TYR A 264 12.74 11.36 -20.68
CA TYR A 264 12.74 10.63 -21.94
C TYR A 264 11.41 10.88 -22.67
N LYS A 265 11.46 11.02 -23.99
CA LYS A 265 10.25 11.00 -24.83
C LYS A 265 9.89 9.56 -25.19
N LEU A 266 8.62 9.32 -25.46
CA LEU A 266 8.17 8.04 -26.00
C LEU A 266 8.23 8.05 -27.52
N LYS A 267 8.58 6.89 -28.10
CA LYS A 267 8.70 6.71 -29.55
C LYS A 267 8.15 5.36 -29.99
#